data_27946f83931236df45925afefee00c22
#
_entry.id   27946f83931236df45925afefee00c22
#
_cell.length_a   1.000
_cell.length_b   1.000
_cell.length_c   1.000
_cell.angle_alpha   90.00
_cell.angle_beta   90.00
_cell.angle_gamma   90.00
#
_symmetry.space_group_name_H-M   'P 1'
#
loop_
_entity.id
_entity.type
_entity.pdbx_description
1 polymer ?
#
loop_
_entity_poly.entity_id
_entity_poly.type
_entity_poly.pdbx_seq_one_letter_code
_entity_poly.pdbx_strand_id
1 'polypeptide(L)'
;MILAGANDFVRALSRLGAQLGYRVTVVDARETFATALRFPAAHEVVVDWPHRYLRAQHAGGRIDNRTVVCVLTHDSKFDVPMLAEALRIEEIGFVGAMGSRRTHAERLERLVAAGVGPEQLRRLRSPLGLDLNAATPDETAVSIAAQVIAAAGRGSGRPLDETDGPIHH
;
A
#
# COMPACT_ATOMS: atom_id res chain seq x y z
N MET A 1 3.48 -0.96 8.31
CA MET A 1 3.07 -0.44 6.98
C MET A 1 4.32 -0.28 6.14
N ILE A 2 4.36 -0.89 4.95
CA ILE A 2 5.47 -0.82 4.00
C ILE A 2 5.00 -0.02 2.78
N LEU A 3 5.68 1.08 2.49
CA LEU A 3 5.37 1.99 1.39
C LEU A 3 6.47 1.89 0.32
N ALA A 4 6.13 1.37 -0.85
CA ALA A 4 7.05 1.26 -1.97
C ALA A 4 6.97 2.49 -2.87
N GLY A 5 8.09 3.20 -3.00
CA GLY A 5 8.24 4.44 -3.74
C GLY A 5 8.75 5.60 -2.88
N ALA A 6 9.16 6.69 -3.52
CA ALA A 6 9.71 7.86 -2.84
C ALA A 6 9.23 9.16 -3.49
N ASN A 7 7.96 9.49 -3.31
CA ASN A 7 7.27 10.67 -3.85
C ASN A 7 6.41 11.36 -2.78
N ASP A 8 5.68 12.42 -3.15
CA ASP A 8 4.86 13.19 -2.22
C ASP A 8 3.67 12.41 -1.65
N PHE A 9 3.10 11.47 -2.39
CA PHE A 9 2.04 10.58 -1.89
C PHE A 9 2.57 9.65 -0.80
N VAL A 10 3.77 9.09 -0.99
CA VAL A 10 4.46 8.29 0.06
C VAL A 10 4.74 9.14 1.28
N ARG A 11 5.18 10.40 1.10
CA ARG A 11 5.45 11.32 2.22
C ARG A 11 4.17 11.61 3.02
N ALA A 12 3.07 11.92 2.34
CA ALA A 12 1.79 12.18 2.98
C ALA A 12 1.26 10.93 3.73
N LEU A 13 1.29 9.77 3.08
CA LEU A 13 0.81 8.52 3.69
C LEU A 13 1.73 8.04 4.83
N SER A 14 3.05 8.28 4.76
CA SER A 14 3.97 7.94 5.86
C SER A 14 3.65 8.72 7.13
N ARG A 15 3.34 10.01 7.00
CA ARG A 15 2.93 10.87 8.11
C ARG A 15 1.61 10.41 8.73
N LEU A 16 0.59 10.21 7.90
CA LEU A 16 -0.72 9.76 8.36
C LEU A 16 -0.66 8.36 8.97
N GLY A 17 0.08 7.43 8.34
CA GLY A 17 0.27 6.08 8.85
C GLY A 17 0.93 6.07 10.23
N ALA A 18 1.95 6.90 10.45
CA ALA A 18 2.59 7.05 11.76
C ALA A 18 1.61 7.59 12.81
N GLN A 19 0.77 8.58 12.47
CA GLN A 19 -0.29 9.11 13.36
C GLN A 19 -1.33 8.05 13.71
N LEU A 20 -1.63 7.13 12.79
CA LEU A 20 -2.54 5.99 13.02
C LEU A 20 -1.88 4.83 13.80
N GLY A 21 -0.63 4.98 14.24
CA GLY A 21 0.08 3.99 15.05
C GLY A 21 0.76 2.88 14.24
N TYR A 22 0.86 3.01 12.92
CA TYR A 22 1.66 2.07 12.13
C TYR A 22 3.15 2.33 12.30
N ARG A 23 3.94 1.25 12.42
CA ARG A 23 5.38 1.33 12.12
C ARG A 23 5.54 1.45 10.61
N VAL A 24 5.93 2.61 10.13
CA VAL A 24 6.04 2.92 8.70
C VAL A 24 7.47 2.74 8.21
N THR A 25 7.65 1.93 7.16
CA THR A 25 8.89 1.82 6.41
C THR A 25 8.67 2.30 4.98
N VAL A 26 9.51 3.21 4.51
CA VAL A 26 9.57 3.67 3.11
C VAL A 26 10.70 2.93 2.42
N VAL A 27 10.42 2.32 1.25
CA VAL A 27 11.41 1.57 0.48
C VAL A 27 11.43 2.04 -0.97
N ASP A 28 12.59 2.44 -1.45
CA ASP A 28 12.82 2.77 -2.88
C ASP A 28 14.27 2.47 -3.25
N ALA A 29 14.50 1.91 -4.42
CA ALA A 29 15.85 1.56 -4.86
C ALA A 29 16.72 2.77 -5.27
N ARG A 30 16.12 3.94 -5.38
CA ARG A 30 16.80 5.18 -5.80
C ARG A 30 17.26 5.97 -4.58
N GLU A 31 18.53 5.83 -4.24
CA GLU A 31 19.17 6.47 -3.08
C GLU A 31 18.90 7.99 -2.99
N THR A 32 18.94 8.69 -4.12
CA THR A 32 18.67 10.14 -4.18
C THR A 32 17.28 10.52 -3.67
N PHE A 33 16.32 9.63 -3.77
CA PHE A 33 14.93 9.87 -3.37
C PHE A 33 14.57 9.27 -2.00
N ALA A 34 15.16 8.13 -1.64
CA ALA A 34 14.90 7.45 -0.38
C ALA A 34 15.81 8.00 0.74
N THR A 35 15.46 9.15 1.30
CA THR A 35 16.24 9.77 2.38
C THR A 35 15.36 10.08 3.60
N ALA A 36 15.93 9.97 4.80
CA ALA A 36 15.25 10.33 6.04
C ALA A 36 14.78 11.79 6.06
N LEU A 37 15.52 12.69 5.40
CA LEU A 37 15.15 14.10 5.28
C LEU A 37 13.83 14.29 4.51
N ARG A 38 13.58 13.47 3.49
CA ARG A 38 12.33 13.54 2.70
C ARG A 38 11.15 12.85 3.38
N PHE A 39 11.42 11.88 4.25
CA PHE A 39 10.40 11.09 4.94
C PHE A 39 10.59 11.10 6.46
N PRO A 40 10.53 12.28 7.10
CA PRO A 40 10.87 12.43 8.53
C PRO A 40 9.86 11.73 9.47
N ALA A 41 8.67 11.40 8.98
CA ALA A 41 7.65 10.68 9.75
C ALA A 41 7.76 9.14 9.61
N ALA A 42 8.56 8.64 8.67
CA ALA A 42 8.81 7.22 8.55
C ALA A 42 9.72 6.74 9.69
N HIS A 43 9.42 5.56 10.24
CA HIS A 43 10.26 4.92 11.26
C HIS A 43 11.55 4.38 10.65
N GLU A 44 11.50 4.06 9.36
CA GLU A 44 12.63 3.53 8.61
C GLU A 44 12.54 3.95 7.15
N VAL A 45 13.68 4.33 6.55
CA VAL A 45 13.80 4.59 5.11
C VAL A 45 14.90 3.68 4.57
N VAL A 46 14.55 2.83 3.62
CA VAL A 46 15.42 1.77 3.10
C VAL A 46 15.71 2.00 1.63
N VAL A 47 16.99 2.00 1.27
CA VAL A 47 17.46 2.01 -0.12
C VAL A 47 17.65 0.56 -0.56
N ASP A 48 16.63 -0.02 -1.13
CA ASP A 48 16.65 -1.37 -1.72
C ASP A 48 15.50 -1.52 -2.73
N TRP A 49 15.55 -2.58 -3.53
CA TRP A 49 14.42 -3.00 -4.34
C TRP A 49 13.25 -3.42 -3.45
N PRO A 50 12.07 -2.82 -3.57
CA PRO A 50 10.96 -3.07 -2.63
C PRO A 50 10.60 -4.55 -2.46
N HIS A 51 10.59 -5.34 -3.53
CA HIS A 51 10.30 -6.77 -3.46
C HIS A 51 11.40 -7.57 -2.72
N ARG A 52 12.67 -7.16 -2.81
CA ARG A 52 13.77 -7.80 -2.09
C ARG A 52 13.68 -7.53 -0.60
N TYR A 53 13.41 -6.28 -0.24
CA TYR A 53 13.15 -5.89 1.13
C TYR A 53 11.98 -6.70 1.71
N LEU A 54 10.82 -6.74 1.01
CA LEU A 54 9.64 -7.47 1.48
C LEU A 54 9.94 -8.96 1.71
N ARG A 55 10.64 -9.60 0.77
CA ARG A 55 11.06 -11.01 0.89
C ARG A 55 11.94 -11.24 2.13
N ALA A 56 12.89 -10.35 2.39
CA ALA A 56 13.74 -10.43 3.57
C ALA A 56 12.94 -10.25 4.88
N GLN A 57 11.94 -9.35 4.90
CA GLN A 57 11.05 -9.19 6.05
C GLN A 57 10.21 -10.44 6.29
N HIS A 58 9.65 -11.03 5.23
CA HIS A 58 8.87 -12.28 5.33
C HIS A 58 9.74 -13.45 5.82
N ALA A 59 10.90 -13.67 5.22
CA ALA A 59 11.86 -14.70 5.66
C ALA A 59 12.30 -14.52 7.12
N GLY A 60 12.33 -13.28 7.61
CA GLY A 60 12.66 -12.94 9.01
C GLY A 60 11.46 -13.00 9.96
N GLY A 61 10.29 -13.48 9.54
CA GLY A 61 9.08 -13.60 10.38
C GLY A 61 8.51 -12.25 10.85
N ARG A 62 8.75 -11.16 10.09
CA ARG A 62 8.29 -9.79 10.45
C ARG A 62 7.06 -9.34 9.68
N ILE A 63 6.40 -10.26 8.97
CA ILE A 63 5.14 -10.04 8.24
C ILE A 63 4.03 -10.77 8.97
N ASP A 64 2.90 -10.10 9.14
CA ASP A 64 1.71 -10.62 9.80
C ASP A 64 0.42 -10.08 9.15
N ASN A 65 -0.74 -10.48 9.66
CA ASN A 65 -2.06 -10.08 9.18
C ASN A 65 -2.40 -8.58 9.42
N ARG A 66 -1.56 -7.84 10.13
CA ARG A 66 -1.66 -6.38 10.29
C ARG A 66 -0.72 -5.64 9.35
N THR A 67 0.08 -6.37 8.59
CA THR A 67 0.99 -5.79 7.60
C THR A 67 0.20 -5.21 6.44
N VAL A 68 0.48 -3.94 6.15
CA VAL A 68 -0.08 -3.17 5.03
C VAL A 68 1.03 -2.89 4.04
N VAL A 69 0.82 -3.23 2.78
CA VAL A 69 1.73 -2.92 1.66
C VAL A 69 1.03 -1.99 0.68
N CYS A 70 1.60 -0.81 0.46
CA CYS A 70 1.12 0.15 -0.54
C CYS A 70 2.21 0.44 -1.57
N VAL A 71 1.92 0.17 -2.83
CA VAL A 71 2.80 0.48 -3.96
C VAL A 71 2.35 1.80 -4.57
N LEU A 72 3.15 2.83 -4.40
CA LEU A 72 2.85 4.22 -4.76
C LEU A 72 3.82 4.75 -5.82
N THR A 73 4.49 3.86 -6.54
CA THR A 73 5.33 4.21 -7.69
C THR A 73 4.50 4.23 -8.98
N HIS A 74 5.09 4.76 -10.07
CA HIS A 74 4.53 4.73 -11.41
C HIS A 74 5.41 3.92 -12.39
N ASP A 75 6.44 3.25 -11.89
CA ASP A 75 7.38 2.49 -12.70
C ASP A 75 7.13 0.98 -12.55
N SER A 76 6.68 0.37 -13.64
CA SER A 76 6.31 -1.05 -13.66
C SER A 76 7.45 -2.01 -13.28
N LYS A 77 8.71 -1.59 -13.42
CA LYS A 77 9.86 -2.41 -13.00
C LYS A 77 9.96 -2.55 -11.48
N PHE A 78 9.36 -1.64 -10.72
CA PHE A 78 9.25 -1.72 -9.27
C PHE A 78 7.90 -2.30 -8.85
N ASP A 79 6.80 -1.84 -9.49
CA ASP A 79 5.43 -2.21 -9.14
C ASP A 79 5.17 -3.71 -9.27
N VAL A 80 5.46 -4.27 -10.44
CA VAL A 80 5.09 -5.66 -10.75
C VAL A 80 5.84 -6.66 -9.85
N PRO A 81 7.17 -6.58 -9.67
CA PRO A 81 7.87 -7.49 -8.75
C PRO A 81 7.41 -7.34 -7.30
N MET A 82 7.15 -6.10 -6.83
CA MET A 82 6.70 -5.84 -5.46
C MET A 82 5.31 -6.41 -5.21
N LEU A 83 4.36 -6.18 -6.13
CA LEU A 83 3.00 -6.69 -6.02
C LEU A 83 2.95 -8.21 -6.16
N ALA A 84 3.72 -8.80 -7.08
CA ALA A 84 3.79 -10.24 -7.22
C ALA A 84 4.32 -10.92 -5.95
N GLU A 85 5.34 -10.34 -5.30
CA GLU A 85 5.83 -10.82 -4.01
C GLU A 85 4.78 -10.66 -2.91
N ALA A 86 4.18 -9.46 -2.76
CA ALA A 86 3.21 -9.17 -1.73
C ALA A 86 1.94 -10.04 -1.82
N LEU A 87 1.47 -10.30 -3.04
CA LEU A 87 0.26 -11.10 -3.27
C LEU A 87 0.47 -12.61 -3.02
N ARG A 88 1.72 -13.09 -3.06
CA ARG A 88 2.07 -14.48 -2.72
C ARG A 88 2.18 -14.72 -1.21
N ILE A 89 2.42 -13.68 -0.43
CA ILE A 89 2.51 -13.75 1.03
C ILE A 89 1.09 -13.65 1.59
N GLU A 90 0.51 -14.78 2.00
CA GLU A 90 -0.89 -14.85 2.45
C GLU A 90 -1.13 -14.09 3.76
N GLU A 91 -0.12 -14.00 4.60
CA GLU A 91 -0.16 -13.32 5.89
C GLU A 91 -0.36 -11.80 5.79
N ILE A 92 -0.06 -11.18 4.64
CA ILE A 92 -0.25 -9.73 4.48
C ILE A 92 -1.73 -9.38 4.50
N GLY A 93 -2.13 -8.53 5.46
CA GLY A 93 -3.53 -8.14 5.65
C GLY A 93 -4.08 -7.21 4.57
N PHE A 94 -3.22 -6.41 3.93
CA PHE A 94 -3.66 -5.45 2.91
C PHE A 94 -2.57 -5.21 1.86
N VAL A 95 -2.94 -5.33 0.58
CA VAL A 95 -2.07 -5.02 -0.56
C VAL A 95 -2.77 -4.03 -1.48
N GLY A 96 -2.18 -2.87 -1.70
CA GLY A 96 -2.74 -1.85 -2.56
C GLY A 96 -1.75 -1.22 -3.53
N ALA A 97 -2.24 -0.75 -4.68
CA ALA A 97 -1.41 -0.06 -5.66
C ALA A 97 -2.11 1.18 -6.24
N MET A 98 -1.42 2.30 -6.19
CA MET A 98 -1.87 3.55 -6.77
C MET A 98 -1.81 3.50 -8.31
N GLY A 99 -2.70 4.22 -8.96
CA GLY A 99 -2.72 4.38 -10.41
C GLY A 99 -4.12 4.62 -10.96
N SER A 100 -4.19 4.97 -12.24
CA SER A 100 -5.46 5.10 -12.96
C SER A 100 -6.10 3.73 -13.23
N ARG A 101 -7.37 3.71 -13.64
CA ARG A 101 -8.04 2.49 -14.10
C ARG A 101 -7.31 1.84 -15.28
N ARG A 102 -6.73 2.64 -16.19
CA ARG A 102 -5.90 2.17 -17.30
C ARG A 102 -4.62 1.49 -16.78
N THR A 103 -3.90 2.17 -15.89
CA THR A 103 -2.69 1.61 -15.25
C THR A 103 -3.00 0.30 -14.52
N HIS A 104 -4.17 0.21 -13.89
CA HIS A 104 -4.62 -1.02 -13.23
C HIS A 104 -4.80 -2.17 -14.23
N ALA A 105 -5.47 -1.96 -15.36
CA ALA A 105 -5.68 -2.99 -16.38
C ALA A 105 -4.32 -3.52 -16.91
N GLU A 106 -3.43 -2.62 -17.32
CA GLU A 106 -2.09 -2.98 -17.78
C GLU A 106 -1.26 -3.72 -16.70
N ARG A 107 -1.43 -3.35 -15.43
CA ARG A 107 -0.78 -4.00 -14.29
C ARG A 107 -1.28 -5.43 -14.08
N LEU A 108 -2.59 -5.66 -14.20
CA LEU A 108 -3.16 -7.00 -14.08
C LEU A 108 -2.58 -7.97 -15.12
N GLU A 109 -2.48 -7.56 -16.38
CA GLU A 109 -1.88 -8.36 -17.45
C GLU A 109 -0.44 -8.76 -17.10
N ARG A 110 0.36 -7.81 -16.61
CA ARG A 110 1.75 -8.07 -16.21
C ARG A 110 1.86 -8.97 -14.98
N LEU A 111 0.96 -8.85 -14.02
CA LEU A 111 0.92 -9.72 -12.83
C LEU A 111 0.54 -11.17 -13.22
N VAL A 112 -0.42 -11.35 -14.13
CA VAL A 112 -0.76 -12.66 -14.69
C VAL A 112 0.45 -13.25 -15.39
N ALA A 113 1.15 -12.48 -16.24
CA ALA A 113 2.36 -12.92 -16.91
C ALA A 113 3.50 -13.27 -15.94
N ALA A 114 3.52 -12.63 -14.74
CA ALA A 114 4.45 -12.95 -13.65
C ALA A 114 4.00 -14.15 -12.79
N GLY A 115 2.91 -14.85 -13.16
CA GLY A 115 2.42 -16.05 -12.50
C GLY A 115 1.60 -15.80 -11.24
N VAL A 116 1.00 -14.61 -11.09
CA VAL A 116 0.05 -14.32 -10.00
C VAL A 116 -1.32 -14.88 -10.37
N GLY A 117 -1.85 -15.76 -9.53
CA GLY A 117 -3.12 -16.44 -9.76
C GLY A 117 -4.36 -15.57 -9.46
N PRO A 118 -5.55 -16.00 -9.92
CA PRO A 118 -6.79 -15.25 -9.74
C PRO A 118 -7.13 -14.97 -8.29
N GLU A 119 -6.93 -15.94 -7.38
CA GLU A 119 -7.18 -15.77 -5.94
C GLU A 119 -6.30 -14.68 -5.34
N GLN A 120 -5.02 -14.67 -5.71
CA GLN A 120 -4.07 -13.67 -5.25
C GLN A 120 -4.45 -12.28 -5.78
N LEU A 121 -4.85 -12.19 -7.05
CA LEU A 121 -5.27 -10.92 -7.68
C LEU A 121 -6.51 -10.32 -7.00
N ARG A 122 -7.43 -11.12 -6.46
CA ARG A 122 -8.59 -10.61 -5.71
C ARG A 122 -8.21 -9.86 -4.43
N ARG A 123 -7.04 -10.10 -3.89
CA ARG A 123 -6.49 -9.38 -2.72
C ARG A 123 -5.96 -7.99 -3.05
N LEU A 124 -5.68 -7.72 -4.33
CA LEU A 124 -5.14 -6.43 -4.77
C LEU A 124 -6.21 -5.33 -4.76
N ARG A 125 -5.97 -4.27 -4.01
CA ARG A 125 -6.76 -3.03 -4.05
C ARG A 125 -6.10 -2.05 -5.03
N SER A 126 -6.65 -1.95 -6.24
CA SER A 126 -6.12 -1.08 -7.29
C SER A 126 -7.24 -0.68 -8.26
N PRO A 127 -7.45 0.57 -8.56
CA PRO A 127 -6.83 1.75 -7.95
C PRO A 127 -7.00 1.80 -6.43
N LEU A 128 -5.96 2.26 -5.73
CA LEU A 128 -5.92 2.31 -4.27
C LEU A 128 -6.62 3.56 -3.74
N GLY A 129 -7.43 3.41 -2.69
CA GLY A 129 -8.16 4.46 -1.99
C GLY A 129 -9.68 4.35 -2.14
N LEU A 130 -10.41 5.04 -1.28
CA LEU A 130 -11.84 5.25 -1.40
C LEU A 130 -12.13 6.40 -2.38
N ASP A 131 -13.30 6.40 -2.99
CA ASP A 131 -13.75 7.47 -3.90
C ASP A 131 -14.15 8.71 -3.10
N LEU A 132 -13.18 9.57 -2.80
CA LEU A 132 -13.33 10.84 -2.09
C LEU A 132 -13.09 12.06 -3.00
N ASN A 133 -12.91 11.86 -4.32
CA ASN A 133 -12.49 12.91 -5.24
C ASN A 133 -11.22 13.64 -4.78
N ALA A 134 -10.29 12.91 -4.16
CA ALA A 134 -9.04 13.43 -3.62
C ALA A 134 -8.14 14.03 -4.72
N ALA A 135 -7.70 15.28 -4.54
CA ALA A 135 -6.90 16.02 -5.51
C ALA A 135 -5.45 16.22 -5.07
N THR A 136 -5.20 16.29 -3.76
CA THR A 136 -3.86 16.50 -3.20
C THR A 136 -3.24 15.21 -2.67
N PRO A 137 -1.90 15.17 -2.48
CA PRO A 137 -1.26 14.01 -1.82
C PRO A 137 -1.81 13.72 -0.43
N ASP A 138 -2.14 14.75 0.35
CA ASP A 138 -2.69 14.58 1.68
C ASP A 138 -4.12 14.02 1.66
N GLU A 139 -4.97 14.51 0.78
CA GLU A 139 -6.32 13.95 0.57
C GLU A 139 -6.25 12.51 0.06
N THR A 140 -5.32 12.22 -0.84
CA THR A 140 -5.08 10.85 -1.32
C THR A 140 -4.62 9.94 -0.18
N ALA A 141 -3.77 10.43 0.72
CA ALA A 141 -3.37 9.68 1.91
C ALA A 141 -4.57 9.37 2.82
N VAL A 142 -5.50 10.32 3.01
CA VAL A 142 -6.75 10.09 3.74
C VAL A 142 -7.60 9.02 3.06
N SER A 143 -7.80 9.12 1.75
CA SER A 143 -8.54 8.12 0.95
C SER A 143 -7.96 6.70 1.10
N ILE A 144 -6.63 6.57 1.03
CA ILE A 144 -5.93 5.29 1.20
C ILE A 144 -6.07 4.78 2.65
N ALA A 145 -5.82 5.63 3.63
CA ALA A 145 -5.90 5.25 5.04
C ALA A 145 -7.32 4.82 5.43
N ALA A 146 -8.35 5.52 4.93
CA ALA A 146 -9.74 5.14 5.14
C ALA A 146 -10.05 3.75 4.56
N GLN A 147 -9.55 3.43 3.37
CA GLN A 147 -9.72 2.09 2.79
C GLN A 147 -8.99 1.02 3.60
N VAL A 148 -7.79 1.30 4.09
CA VAL A 148 -7.02 0.38 4.95
C VAL A 148 -7.77 0.11 6.25
N ILE A 149 -8.30 1.16 6.90
CA ILE A 149 -9.09 1.04 8.14
C ILE A 149 -10.37 0.24 7.88
N ALA A 150 -11.10 0.54 6.81
CA ALA A 150 -12.32 -0.17 6.45
C ALA A 150 -12.05 -1.66 6.19
N ALA A 151 -10.95 -1.98 5.50
CA ALA A 151 -10.57 -3.37 5.25
C ALA A 151 -10.20 -4.13 6.53
N ALA A 152 -9.45 -3.51 7.45
CA ALA A 152 -9.05 -4.11 8.71
C ALA A 152 -10.24 -4.30 9.67
N GLY A 153 -11.12 -3.30 9.75
CA GLY A 153 -12.31 -3.30 10.61
C GLY A 153 -13.56 -3.93 9.99
N ARG A 154 -13.48 -4.41 8.74
CA ARG A 154 -14.64 -4.87 7.95
C ARG A 154 -15.73 -3.81 7.80
N GLY A 155 -15.34 -2.53 7.82
CA GLY A 155 -16.23 -1.40 7.60
C GLY A 155 -16.62 -1.27 6.13
N SER A 156 -17.81 -0.72 5.86
CA SER A 156 -18.31 -0.50 4.50
C SER A 156 -17.63 0.67 3.78
N GLY A 157 -17.04 1.62 4.52
CA GLY A 157 -16.55 2.90 4.00
C GLY A 157 -17.66 3.90 3.64
N ARG A 158 -18.94 3.58 3.95
CA ARG A 158 -20.09 4.47 3.74
C ARG A 158 -20.23 5.48 4.89
N PRO A 159 -20.90 6.63 4.67
CA PRO A 159 -21.33 7.50 5.76
C PRO A 159 -22.13 6.74 6.82
N LEU A 160 -21.92 7.03 8.10
CA LEU A 160 -22.60 6.32 9.20
C LEU A 160 -24.10 6.57 9.22
N ASP A 161 -24.56 7.73 8.77
CA ASP A 161 -25.98 8.09 8.64
C ASP A 161 -26.70 7.33 7.50
N GLU A 162 -25.94 6.63 6.64
CA GLU A 162 -26.45 5.73 5.61
C GLU A 162 -26.35 4.25 5.97
N THR A 163 -26.03 3.94 7.23
CA THR A 163 -25.85 2.56 7.72
C THR A 163 -26.72 2.30 8.94
N ASP A 164 -27.12 1.04 9.13
CA ASP A 164 -27.90 0.59 10.29
C ASP A 164 -27.04 -0.25 11.23
N GLY A 165 -27.48 -0.35 12.50
CA GLY A 165 -26.85 -1.22 13.51
C GLY A 165 -25.78 -0.51 14.35
N PRO A 166 -24.97 -1.27 15.12
CA PRO A 166 -23.96 -0.70 16.00
C PRO A 166 -22.81 -0.07 15.20
N ILE A 167 -22.31 1.08 15.66
CA ILE A 167 -21.20 1.80 15.05
C ILE A 167 -19.86 1.03 15.20
N HIS A 168 -19.73 0.27 16.29
CA HIS A 168 -18.56 -0.57 16.56
C HIS A 168 -18.99 -2.03 16.64
N HIS A 169 -18.21 -2.92 16.04
CA HIS A 169 -18.44 -4.37 15.98
C HIS A 169 -17.42 -5.12 16.83
#